data_0b2937025524b50555092c1d956aacd6
#
_entry.id   0b2937025524b50555092c1d956aacd6
#
_cell.length_a   1.000
_cell.length_b   1.000
_cell.length_c   1.000
_cell.angle_alpha   90.00
_cell.angle_beta   90.00
_cell.angle_gamma   90.00
#
_symmetry.space_group_name_H-M   'P 1'
#
loop_
_entity.id
_entity.type
_entity.pdbx_description
1 polymer ?
#
loop_
_entity_poly.entity_id
_entity_poly.type
_entity_poly.pdbx_seq_one_letter_code
_entity_poly.pdbx_strand_id
1 'polypeptide(L)'
;MISPDVGGGFGYKGILAPEEVCLGWLAMNCNHPVRWIEDRRELLVANANCREHSYKVTAYANAKGRILGVEGEATVDAGAYSAYPFSSCLEGEQVVSILPGPYIIPSYSCKAYSVATNKAPLLPYRGVARTGECFAME
;
A
#
# COMPACT_ATOMS: atom_id res chain seq x y z
N MET A 1 0.56 -17.05 -23.10
CA MET A 1 0.01 -16.95 -21.74
C MET A 1 -1.50 -17.19 -21.81
N ILE A 2 -2.04 -18.05 -20.97
CA ILE A 2 -3.47 -18.33 -20.88
C ILE A 2 -3.91 -17.94 -19.47
N SER A 3 -4.93 -17.09 -19.37
CA SER A 3 -5.52 -16.68 -18.10
C SER A 3 -6.95 -17.18 -18.07
N PRO A 4 -7.29 -18.14 -17.19
CA PRO A 4 -8.69 -18.55 -16.98
C PRO A 4 -9.46 -17.46 -16.19
N ASP A 5 -10.69 -17.75 -15.81
CA ASP A 5 -11.50 -16.85 -15.00
C ASP A 5 -10.80 -16.49 -13.69
N VAL A 6 -10.74 -15.19 -13.41
CA VAL A 6 -10.05 -14.62 -12.26
C VAL A 6 -11.08 -14.16 -11.22
N GLY A 7 -10.92 -14.62 -9.99
CA GLY A 7 -11.81 -14.29 -8.87
C GLY A 7 -11.61 -12.91 -8.25
N GLY A 8 -10.61 -12.17 -8.69
CA GLY A 8 -10.25 -10.83 -8.21
C GLY A 8 -8.77 -10.70 -7.86
N GLY A 9 -8.27 -9.47 -7.87
CA GLY A 9 -6.88 -9.16 -7.56
C GLY A 9 -6.73 -8.04 -6.52
N PHE A 10 -7.66 -7.09 -6.49
CA PHE A 10 -7.78 -5.99 -5.54
C PHE A 10 -6.54 -5.10 -5.38
N GLY A 11 -5.63 -5.14 -6.34
CA GLY A 11 -4.35 -4.43 -6.35
C GLY A 11 -3.16 -5.33 -6.01
N TYR A 12 -3.31 -6.21 -5.05
CA TYR A 12 -2.27 -7.13 -4.62
C TYR A 12 -1.72 -8.01 -5.76
N LYS A 13 -2.56 -8.53 -6.62
CA LYS A 13 -2.17 -9.38 -7.76
C LYS A 13 -1.57 -8.58 -8.94
N GLY A 14 -1.38 -7.28 -8.80
CA GLY A 14 -0.71 -6.43 -9.79
C GLY A 14 0.81 -6.35 -9.64
N ILE A 15 1.40 -7.14 -8.76
CA ILE A 15 2.85 -7.22 -8.57
C ILE A 15 3.45 -8.39 -9.35
N LEU A 16 4.76 -8.33 -9.55
CA LEU A 16 5.56 -9.48 -9.97
C LEU A 16 6.17 -10.12 -8.73
N ALA A 17 5.59 -11.23 -8.30
CA ALA A 17 6.09 -11.96 -7.14
C ALA A 17 7.40 -12.71 -7.46
N PRO A 18 8.33 -12.84 -6.50
CA PRO A 18 9.58 -13.57 -6.71
C PRO A 18 9.35 -15.00 -7.19
N GLU A 19 8.31 -15.65 -6.70
CA GLU A 19 7.91 -17.00 -7.08
C GLU A 19 7.56 -17.11 -8.56
N GLU A 20 6.92 -16.09 -9.14
CA GLU A 20 6.57 -16.06 -10.55
C GLU A 20 7.82 -16.00 -11.44
N VAL A 21 8.82 -15.24 -11.01
CA VAL A 21 10.13 -15.17 -11.69
C VAL A 21 10.84 -16.52 -11.61
N CYS A 22 10.90 -17.12 -10.41
CA CYS A 22 11.52 -18.44 -10.22
C CYS A 22 10.81 -19.50 -11.03
N LEU A 23 9.48 -19.50 -11.07
CA LEU A 23 8.68 -20.45 -11.84
C LEU A 23 8.95 -20.33 -13.35
N GLY A 24 9.00 -19.10 -13.86
CA GLY A 24 9.34 -18.84 -15.25
C GLY A 24 10.74 -19.33 -15.61
N TRP A 25 11.73 -19.06 -14.77
CA TRP A 25 13.09 -19.53 -14.95
C TRP A 25 13.19 -21.06 -14.93
N LEU A 26 12.54 -21.71 -13.95
CA LEU A 26 12.49 -23.16 -13.87
C LEU A 26 11.83 -23.79 -15.09
N ALA A 27 10.73 -23.24 -15.56
CA ALA A 27 10.02 -23.73 -16.73
C ALA A 27 10.88 -23.68 -18.02
N MET A 28 11.78 -22.70 -18.12
CA MET A 28 12.71 -22.58 -19.26
C MET A 28 13.91 -23.55 -19.14
N ASN A 29 14.27 -23.99 -17.95
CA ASN A 29 15.47 -24.79 -17.71
C ASN A 29 15.17 -26.26 -17.35
N CYS A 30 13.94 -26.61 -17.05
CA CYS A 30 13.49 -27.97 -16.79
C CYS A 30 12.79 -28.55 -18.01
N ASN A 31 13.07 -29.81 -18.33
CA ASN A 31 12.37 -30.54 -19.42
C ASN A 31 10.99 -31.07 -18.98
N HIS A 32 10.38 -30.48 -17.97
CA HIS A 32 9.13 -30.92 -17.39
C HIS A 32 8.22 -29.71 -17.08
N PRO A 33 6.89 -29.88 -17.11
CA PRO A 33 5.96 -28.86 -16.61
C PRO A 33 6.26 -28.54 -15.16
N VAL A 34 6.24 -27.25 -14.82
CA VAL A 34 6.44 -26.75 -13.46
C VAL A 34 5.15 -26.13 -12.97
N ARG A 35 4.77 -26.40 -11.75
CA ARG A 35 3.57 -25.87 -11.10
C ARG A 35 3.89 -25.41 -9.70
N TRP A 36 3.39 -24.25 -9.34
CA TRP A 36 3.40 -23.72 -7.98
C TRP A 36 1.99 -23.31 -7.58
N ILE A 37 1.61 -23.57 -6.35
CA ILE A 37 0.32 -23.19 -5.77
C ILE A 37 0.62 -22.63 -4.40
N GLU A 38 0.38 -21.35 -4.23
CA GLU A 38 0.45 -20.67 -2.94
C GLU A 38 -0.76 -21.05 -2.09
N ASP A 39 -0.52 -21.48 -0.86
CA ASP A 39 -1.59 -21.69 0.10
C ASP A 39 -1.93 -20.39 0.86
N ARG A 40 -2.98 -20.43 1.66
CA ARG A 40 -3.44 -19.26 2.41
C ARG A 40 -2.45 -18.82 3.48
N ARG A 41 -1.73 -19.74 4.09
CA ARG A 41 -0.74 -19.44 5.12
C ARG A 41 0.50 -18.78 4.51
N GLU A 42 0.97 -19.30 3.42
CA GLU A 42 2.09 -18.71 2.67
C GLU A 42 1.76 -17.28 2.26
N LEU A 43 0.57 -17.06 1.70
CA LEU A 43 0.09 -15.72 1.34
C LEU A 43 0.13 -14.74 2.52
N LEU A 44 -0.35 -15.16 3.68
CA LEU A 44 -0.45 -14.28 4.84
C LEU A 44 0.90 -13.99 5.52
N VAL A 45 1.88 -14.88 5.36
CA VAL A 45 3.19 -14.76 6.02
C VAL A 45 4.22 -14.07 5.13
N ALA A 46 4.26 -14.41 3.86
CA ALA A 46 5.36 -14.02 2.98
C ALA A 46 5.00 -12.93 1.98
N ASN A 47 3.71 -12.74 1.68
CA ASN A 47 3.36 -12.01 0.49
C ASN A 47 3.07 -10.53 0.72
N ALA A 48 1.92 -10.14 1.14
CA ALA A 48 1.59 -8.72 1.18
C ALA A 48 0.97 -8.28 2.51
N ASN A 49 1.41 -7.14 2.99
CA ASN A 49 0.73 -6.40 4.03
C ASN A 49 0.19 -5.08 3.46
N CYS A 50 -0.75 -4.44 4.15
CA CYS A 50 -1.24 -3.13 3.75
C CYS A 50 -1.79 -2.36 4.94
N ARG A 51 -1.82 -1.01 4.80
CA ARG A 51 -2.53 -0.10 5.70
C ARG A 51 -2.06 -0.06 7.14
N GLU A 52 -0.81 -0.34 7.38
CA GLU A 52 -0.23 -0.11 8.69
C GLU A 52 0.33 1.31 8.75
N HIS A 53 -0.55 2.23 9.15
CA HIS A 53 -0.27 3.65 9.21
C HIS A 53 -0.48 4.20 10.62
N SER A 54 0.36 5.15 10.99
CA SER A 54 0.17 6.00 12.17
C SER A 54 0.05 7.45 11.72
N TYR A 55 -0.97 8.14 12.20
CA TYR A 55 -1.26 9.52 11.84
C TYR A 55 -1.20 10.44 13.05
N LYS A 56 -0.64 11.63 12.84
CA LYS A 56 -0.76 12.77 13.73
C LYS A 56 -1.30 13.93 12.92
N VAL A 57 -2.53 14.34 13.19
CA VAL A 57 -3.20 15.42 12.48
C VAL A 57 -3.52 16.55 13.45
N THR A 58 -3.20 17.77 13.06
CA THR A 58 -3.56 18.99 13.77
C THR A 58 -4.42 19.85 12.86
N ALA A 59 -5.66 20.10 13.27
CA ALA A 59 -6.58 20.98 12.55
C ALA A 59 -6.68 22.32 13.27
N TYR A 60 -6.62 23.39 12.51
CA TYR A 60 -6.83 24.78 12.94
C TYR A 60 -8.18 25.26 12.45
N ALA A 61 -9.04 25.67 13.34
CA ALA A 61 -10.37 26.15 13.00
C ALA A 61 -10.70 27.46 13.74
N ASN A 62 -11.57 28.26 13.17
CA ASN A 62 -12.09 29.44 13.82
C ASN A 62 -13.27 29.09 14.76
N ALA A 63 -13.74 30.09 15.52
CA ALA A 63 -14.86 29.91 16.47
C ALA A 63 -16.20 29.52 15.80
N LYS A 64 -16.31 29.63 14.48
CA LYS A 64 -17.49 29.19 13.70
C LYS A 64 -17.32 27.78 13.12
N GLY A 65 -16.25 27.07 13.47
CA GLY A 65 -15.99 25.73 12.98
C GLY A 65 -15.41 25.65 11.56
N ARG A 66 -15.05 26.77 10.94
CA ARG A 66 -14.42 26.77 9.62
C ARG A 66 -12.95 26.37 9.75
N ILE A 67 -12.51 25.42 8.98
CA ILE A 67 -11.12 24.98 8.91
C ILE A 67 -10.28 26.09 8.26
N LEU A 68 -9.19 26.44 8.91
CA LEU A 68 -8.21 27.43 8.45
C LEU A 68 -6.95 26.74 7.92
N GLY A 69 -6.59 25.61 8.49
CA GLY A 69 -5.43 24.85 8.07
C GLY A 69 -5.40 23.45 8.69
N VAL A 70 -4.59 22.58 8.09
CA VAL A 70 -4.31 21.23 8.59
C VAL A 70 -2.83 20.95 8.44
N GLU A 71 -2.22 20.46 9.51
CA GLU A 71 -0.89 19.87 9.51
C GLU A 71 -0.99 18.37 9.76
N GLY A 72 -0.39 17.57 8.88
CA GLY A 72 -0.35 16.13 8.97
C GLY A 72 1.07 15.58 9.08
N GLU A 73 1.23 14.54 9.87
CA GLU A 73 2.40 13.69 9.87
C GLU A 73 1.93 12.24 9.87
N ALA A 74 2.49 11.43 8.97
CA ALA A 74 2.15 10.02 8.89
C ALA A 74 3.41 9.16 8.84
N THR A 75 3.35 8.01 9.51
CA THR A 75 4.35 6.94 9.37
C THR A 75 3.67 5.74 8.75
N VAL A 76 4.23 5.23 7.67
CA VAL A 76 3.75 4.09 6.92
C VAL A 76 4.77 2.96 7.06
N ASP A 77 4.33 1.81 7.54
CA ASP A 77 5.16 0.60 7.56
C ASP A 77 5.27 0.04 6.14
N ALA A 78 6.46 0.16 5.56
CA ALA A 78 6.73 -0.28 4.19
C ALA A 78 7.11 -1.77 4.09
N GLY A 79 7.29 -2.45 5.22
CA GLY A 79 7.79 -3.81 5.26
C GLY A 79 9.28 -3.90 4.92
N ALA A 80 9.72 -5.10 4.53
CA ALA A 80 11.13 -5.41 4.38
C ALA A 80 11.75 -4.94 3.05
N TYR A 81 10.95 -4.80 1.99
CA TYR A 81 11.43 -4.45 0.65
C TYR A 81 10.31 -3.89 -0.25
N SER A 82 10.70 -3.19 -1.30
CA SER A 82 9.76 -2.78 -2.36
C SER A 82 9.47 -3.93 -3.31
N ALA A 83 8.22 -4.12 -3.67
CA ALA A 83 7.81 -5.12 -4.67
C ALA A 83 7.47 -4.43 -6.00
N TYR A 84 8.13 -4.87 -7.08
CA TYR A 84 7.89 -4.34 -8.42
C TYR A 84 6.45 -4.58 -8.89
N PRO A 85 5.77 -3.64 -9.56
CA PRO A 85 6.26 -2.34 -10.02
C PRO A 85 6.07 -1.19 -9.02
N PHE A 86 5.61 -1.46 -7.82
CA PHE A 86 5.29 -0.41 -6.85
C PHE A 86 6.47 -0.08 -5.94
N SER A 87 6.55 1.19 -5.54
CA SER A 87 7.50 1.67 -4.56
C SER A 87 6.99 1.45 -3.15
N SER A 88 7.90 1.18 -2.20
CA SER A 88 7.59 1.21 -0.77
C SER A 88 7.09 2.58 -0.29
N CYS A 89 7.28 3.64 -1.08
CA CYS A 89 6.80 4.99 -0.77
C CYS A 89 5.38 5.28 -1.29
N LEU A 90 4.77 4.38 -2.06
CA LEU A 90 3.49 4.61 -2.73
C LEU A 90 2.38 5.10 -1.77
N GLU A 91 2.22 4.45 -0.63
CA GLU A 91 1.19 4.84 0.33
C GLU A 91 1.53 6.16 1.02
N GLY A 92 2.80 6.39 1.34
CA GLY A 92 3.25 7.67 1.91
C GLY A 92 3.02 8.85 0.98
N GLU A 93 3.29 8.69 -0.31
CA GLU A 93 3.02 9.71 -1.33
C GLU A 93 1.52 10.00 -1.47
N GLN A 94 0.71 8.96 -1.41
CA GLN A 94 -0.74 9.13 -1.42
C GLN A 94 -1.25 9.85 -0.18
N VAL A 95 -0.76 9.49 1.02
CA VAL A 95 -1.12 10.21 2.25
C VAL A 95 -0.90 11.71 2.08
N VAL A 96 0.28 12.12 1.66
CA VAL A 96 0.61 13.54 1.49
C VAL A 96 -0.31 14.23 0.49
N SER A 97 -0.70 13.55 -0.58
CA SER A 97 -1.47 14.16 -1.67
C SER A 97 -2.97 14.22 -1.42
N ILE A 98 -3.53 13.31 -0.64
CA ILE A 98 -4.98 13.17 -0.54
C ILE A 98 -5.55 13.30 0.89
N LEU A 99 -4.72 13.48 1.91
CA LEU A 99 -5.16 13.65 3.31
C LEU A 99 -6.24 14.75 3.49
N PRO A 100 -6.24 15.87 2.74
CA PRO A 100 -7.32 16.86 2.85
C PRO A 100 -8.72 16.33 2.52
N GLY A 101 -8.83 15.19 1.82
CA GLY A 101 -10.11 14.61 1.45
C GLY A 101 -11.01 15.57 0.67
N PRO A 102 -12.32 15.60 0.95
CA PRO A 102 -13.27 16.47 0.26
C PRO A 102 -13.34 17.89 0.84
N TYR A 103 -12.53 18.21 1.83
CA TYR A 103 -12.61 19.48 2.55
C TYR A 103 -11.87 20.61 1.85
N ILE A 104 -12.38 21.82 1.96
CA ILE A 104 -11.71 23.05 1.52
C ILE A 104 -10.80 23.51 2.66
N ILE A 105 -9.50 23.26 2.51
CA ILE A 105 -8.47 23.59 3.49
C ILE A 105 -7.54 24.64 2.89
N PRO A 106 -7.61 25.91 3.32
CA PRO A 106 -6.84 27.01 2.73
C PRO A 106 -5.32 26.86 2.93
N SER A 107 -4.89 26.24 4.03
CA SER A 107 -3.49 26.00 4.34
C SER A 107 -3.29 24.54 4.71
N TYR A 108 -2.41 23.86 3.98
CA TYR A 108 -2.15 22.45 4.16
C TYR A 108 -0.66 22.14 4.15
N SER A 109 -0.21 21.36 5.12
CA SER A 109 1.14 20.80 5.17
C SER A 109 1.06 19.36 5.65
N CYS A 110 1.74 18.46 4.97
CA CYS A 110 1.83 17.07 5.41
C CYS A 110 3.23 16.50 5.14
N LYS A 111 3.68 15.64 6.03
CA LYS A 111 4.88 14.84 5.88
C LYS A 111 4.54 13.38 6.05
N ALA A 112 5.08 12.51 5.20
CA ALA A 112 4.95 11.08 5.36
C ALA A 112 6.33 10.42 5.35
N TYR A 113 6.48 9.41 6.19
CA TYR A 113 7.67 8.59 6.31
C TYR A 113 7.32 7.15 5.99
N SER A 114 7.96 6.59 4.98
CA SER A 114 7.92 5.14 4.72
C SER A 114 9.07 4.48 5.46
N VAL A 115 8.75 3.62 6.40
CA VAL A 115 9.73 2.99 7.30
C VAL A 115 9.85 1.51 6.98
N ALA A 116 11.08 1.06 6.71
CA ALA A 116 11.36 -0.35 6.51
C ALA A 116 11.30 -1.11 7.84
N THR A 117 10.65 -2.27 7.83
CA THR A 117 10.51 -3.16 8.98
C THR A 117 10.73 -4.62 8.59
N ASN A 118 10.76 -5.52 9.57
CA ASN A 118 10.89 -6.97 9.33
C ASN A 118 9.53 -7.65 9.05
N LYS A 119 8.60 -6.93 8.45
CA LYS A 119 7.29 -7.47 8.04
C LYS A 119 7.25 -7.77 6.55
N ALA A 120 6.18 -8.44 6.11
CA ALA A 120 5.88 -8.59 4.71
C ALA A 120 5.81 -7.21 4.00
N PRO A 121 6.16 -7.13 2.71
CA PRO A 121 6.19 -5.84 2.00
C PRO A 121 4.82 -5.20 1.93
N LEU A 122 4.81 -3.87 1.97
CA LEU A 122 3.61 -3.09 1.74
C LEU A 122 3.25 -3.12 0.25
N LEU A 123 2.03 -3.56 -0.04
CA LEU A 123 1.53 -3.67 -1.41
C LEU A 123 0.16 -3.01 -1.55
N PRO A 124 -0.17 -2.54 -2.76
CA PRO A 124 -1.46 -1.92 -2.98
C PRO A 124 -2.61 -2.87 -2.67
N TYR A 125 -3.49 -2.44 -1.80
CA TYR A 125 -4.80 -3.05 -1.64
C TYR A 125 -5.87 -1.98 -1.84
N ARG A 126 -6.97 -2.32 -2.45
CA ARG A 126 -8.07 -1.44 -2.88
C ARG A 126 -8.25 -0.20 -2.01
N GLY A 127 -8.00 0.97 -2.60
CA GLY A 127 -7.97 2.26 -1.89
C GLY A 127 -6.57 2.72 -1.47
N VAL A 128 -5.62 1.80 -1.26
CA VAL A 128 -4.24 2.08 -0.84
C VAL A 128 -4.25 2.93 0.44
N ALA A 129 -3.77 4.15 0.45
CA ALA A 129 -3.77 5.03 1.63
C ALA A 129 -5.16 5.60 2.00
N ARG A 130 -6.12 5.65 1.05
CA ARG A 130 -7.41 6.35 1.22
C ARG A 130 -8.22 5.93 2.44
N THR A 131 -8.19 4.65 2.77
CA THR A 131 -8.92 4.16 3.95
C THR A 131 -8.35 4.69 5.26
N GLY A 132 -7.02 4.78 5.38
CA GLY A 132 -6.36 5.35 6.55
C GLY A 132 -6.58 6.86 6.66
N GLU A 133 -6.56 7.55 5.52
CA GLU A 133 -6.80 8.99 5.47
C GLU A 133 -8.22 9.35 5.87
N CYS A 134 -9.22 8.65 5.32
CA CYS A 134 -10.60 8.85 5.76
C CYS A 134 -10.73 8.62 7.27
N PHE A 135 -10.13 7.56 7.79
CA PHE A 135 -10.16 7.29 9.23
C PHE A 135 -9.50 8.39 10.07
N ALA A 136 -8.43 9.00 9.55
CA ALA A 136 -7.69 10.03 10.28
C ALA A 136 -8.38 11.41 10.25
N MET A 137 -9.17 11.68 9.21
CA MET A 137 -9.81 12.99 8.99
C MET A 137 -11.25 13.04 9.51
N GLU A 138 -11.97 11.92 9.57
CA GLU A 138 -13.34 11.82 10.07
C GLU A 138 -13.38 11.49 11.58
#